data_827e036ac35fd97ed86776304ce2a669
#
_entry.id   827e036ac35fd97ed86776304ce2a669
#
_cell.length_a   1.000
_cell.length_b   1.000
_cell.length_c   1.000
_cell.angle_alpha   90.00
_cell.angle_beta   90.00
_cell.angle_gamma   90.00
#
_symmetry.space_group_name_H-M   'P 1'
#
loop_
_entity.id
_entity.type
_entity.pdbx_description
1 polymer ?
#
loop_
_entity_poly.entity_id
_entity_poly.type
_entity_poly.pdbx_seq_one_letter_code
_entity_poly.pdbx_strand_id
1 'polypeptide(L)'
;MKSLSRLLAAVLVALLAACGGGGSSSSPAASNPVPNTPDPDLPETPQAGEGDIRVLSNRADLISGGDALVEITADDSALLRGAKVMLGGREVTEHLTATSEGSLKGLLEGMALGANTVTVVLADASVLERQIINHPSGGPVFSGPQLQPWQCTNEQAVDAQCNQPPEYTFQYVPANKLENLLTNFDPENPGLPQAFQPYDPANPPADDSIARITTDEGMEMPFIVRMEEGVMNRDRYLIMTLYQPDQPWTALDPQPQWNGKLLIHHGGNVGVSYGMGEVPRGDIAGTAPAGAELLLGDSITTALARGFMTLSTAQANLGHNANLATAAESLMMGKERIIEQYGEIRYTIGTGCSGGSITQHHVANAYPGIYQGLIVQCSYPDVWTTATQFADYNLLSNYFGNQLPTDPQGFQEVVTSLLTSGVIPAAQWSAFYGHLPLNPVVSDLAFFPSAYPDQEDCPGLQEGVAVYDAESQPDGLRCGLLDYMINQFGPRDPSVWTRNEQLLGRGFGGI
;
A
#
# COMPACT_ATOMS: atom_id res chain seq x y z
N MET A 1 -14.88 -5.03 48.62
CA MET A 1 -15.29 -4.50 47.29
C MET A 1 -15.90 -3.08 47.29
N LYS A 2 -16.36 -2.52 48.41
CA LYS A 2 -16.89 -1.14 48.53
C LYS A 2 -15.82 -0.06 48.80
N SER A 3 -14.58 -0.46 49.12
CA SER A 3 -13.47 0.46 49.40
C SER A 3 -12.64 0.83 48.18
N LEU A 4 -12.61 -0.02 47.15
CA LEU A 4 -11.83 0.24 45.93
C LEU A 4 -12.49 1.24 44.96
N SER A 5 -13.84 1.30 44.98
CA SER A 5 -14.56 2.23 44.12
C SER A 5 -14.51 3.70 44.60
N ARG A 6 -14.21 3.93 45.88
CA ARG A 6 -14.04 5.29 46.41
C ARG A 6 -12.65 5.87 46.19
N LEU A 7 -11.64 5.02 46.02
CA LEU A 7 -10.27 5.46 45.67
C LEU A 7 -10.15 5.86 44.20
N LEU A 8 -10.84 5.15 43.31
CA LEU A 8 -10.85 5.51 41.86
C LEU A 8 -11.59 6.82 41.61
N ALA A 9 -12.66 7.11 42.33
CA ALA A 9 -13.40 8.35 42.19
C ALA A 9 -12.62 9.58 42.70
N ALA A 10 -11.78 9.42 43.69
CA ALA A 10 -10.96 10.51 44.24
C ALA A 10 -9.76 10.86 43.36
N VAL A 11 -9.22 9.89 42.60
CA VAL A 11 -8.11 10.13 41.67
C VAL A 11 -8.59 10.81 40.39
N LEU A 12 -9.83 10.57 39.92
CA LEU A 12 -10.37 11.20 38.75
C LEU A 12 -10.76 12.67 38.94
N VAL A 13 -11.13 13.06 40.18
CA VAL A 13 -11.47 14.46 40.54
C VAL A 13 -10.21 15.32 40.76
N ALA A 14 -9.08 14.71 41.17
CA ALA A 14 -7.81 15.43 41.36
C ALA A 14 -7.10 15.78 40.04
N LEU A 15 -7.39 15.08 38.94
CA LEU A 15 -6.80 15.34 37.61
C LEU A 15 -7.54 16.44 36.81
N LEU A 16 -8.74 16.84 37.22
CA LEU A 16 -9.50 17.93 36.58
C LEU A 16 -9.32 19.32 37.22
N ALA A 17 -8.58 19.41 38.33
CA ALA A 17 -8.36 20.66 39.06
C ALA A 17 -6.98 21.34 38.78
N ALA A 18 -6.17 20.80 37.87
CA ALA A 18 -4.81 21.30 37.61
C ALA A 18 -4.67 22.21 36.39
N CYS A 19 -5.74 22.63 35.72
CA CYS A 19 -5.72 23.55 34.59
C CYS A 19 -6.57 24.80 34.87
N GLY A 20 -6.21 25.58 35.90
CA GLY A 20 -6.86 26.82 36.23
C GLY A 20 -5.91 27.78 36.98
N GLY A 21 -4.84 28.22 36.27
CA GLY A 21 -3.95 29.28 36.75
C GLY A 21 -4.38 30.62 36.17
N GLY A 22 -5.16 31.37 36.90
CA GLY A 22 -5.51 32.75 36.57
C GLY A 22 -4.28 33.67 36.76
N GLY A 23 -3.77 34.20 35.67
CA GLY A 23 -2.85 35.32 35.69
C GLY A 23 -3.63 36.63 35.57
N SER A 24 -3.62 37.40 36.64
CA SER A 24 -4.11 38.78 36.63
C SER A 24 -3.20 39.67 35.78
N SER A 25 -3.61 40.06 34.60
CA SER A 25 -2.97 41.14 33.85
C SER A 25 -3.60 42.45 34.17
N SER A 26 -2.83 43.35 34.81
CA SER A 26 -3.10 44.78 34.95
C SER A 26 -3.18 45.41 33.56
N SER A 27 -4.35 45.99 33.21
CA SER A 27 -4.53 46.77 32.00
C SER A 27 -3.65 48.04 32.03
N PRO A 28 -2.90 48.33 30.97
CA PRO A 28 -2.33 49.64 30.77
C PRO A 28 -3.42 50.62 30.30
N ALA A 29 -3.27 51.88 30.75
CA ALA A 29 -4.17 52.97 30.41
C ALA A 29 -4.32 53.17 28.90
N ALA A 30 -5.52 53.45 28.46
CA ALA A 30 -5.85 53.79 27.08
C ALA A 30 -5.02 55.03 26.62
N SER A 31 -4.13 54.82 25.69
CA SER A 31 -3.53 55.87 24.88
C SER A 31 -4.47 56.18 23.72
N ASN A 32 -4.75 57.47 23.53
CA ASN A 32 -5.54 57.99 22.42
C ASN A 32 -5.02 57.43 21.07
N PRO A 33 -5.87 57.05 20.13
CA PRO A 33 -5.44 56.64 18.81
C PRO A 33 -4.84 57.85 18.07
N VAL A 34 -3.55 57.72 17.74
CA VAL A 34 -2.91 58.59 16.74
C VAL A 34 -3.58 58.26 15.41
N PRO A 35 -4.00 59.22 14.59
CA PRO A 35 -4.53 58.94 13.26
C PRO A 35 -3.42 58.28 12.45
N ASN A 36 -3.67 57.04 11.99
CA ASN A 36 -2.80 56.36 11.03
C ASN A 36 -2.95 57.10 9.67
N THR A 37 -2.09 58.03 9.41
CA THR A 37 -1.82 58.46 8.04
C THR A 37 -0.95 57.37 7.39
N PRO A 38 -1.37 56.76 6.28
CA PRO A 38 -0.59 55.82 5.55
C PRO A 38 0.73 56.49 5.15
N ASP A 39 1.85 55.82 5.41
CA ASP A 39 3.17 56.23 4.91
C ASP A 39 3.14 56.00 3.38
N PRO A 40 3.28 57.07 2.54
CA PRO A 40 3.17 56.93 1.09
C PRO A 40 4.33 56.19 0.44
N ASP A 41 5.36 55.77 1.19
CA ASP A 41 6.54 55.06 0.67
C ASP A 41 6.58 53.56 1.05
N LEU A 42 5.57 53.03 1.73
CA LEU A 42 5.48 51.57 1.90
C LEU A 42 4.82 50.93 0.65
N PRO A 43 5.43 49.90 0.03
CA PRO A 43 4.78 49.18 -1.04
C PRO A 43 3.42 48.66 -0.53
N GLU A 44 2.34 48.94 -1.29
CA GLU A 44 1.03 48.44 -0.96
C GLU A 44 1.10 46.91 -0.82
N THR A 45 0.59 46.39 0.28
CA THR A 45 0.44 44.95 0.44
C THR A 45 -0.54 44.48 -0.64
N PRO A 46 -0.14 43.49 -1.48
CA PRO A 46 -1.03 43.00 -2.52
C PRO A 46 -2.38 42.60 -1.94
N GLN A 47 -3.46 43.01 -2.60
CA GLN A 47 -4.80 42.59 -2.19
C GLN A 47 -4.94 41.09 -2.41
N ALA A 48 -5.48 40.36 -1.43
CA ALA A 48 -5.81 38.95 -1.58
C ALA A 48 -6.84 38.76 -2.71
N GLY A 49 -6.53 37.92 -3.68
CA GLY A 49 -7.43 37.57 -4.77
C GLY A 49 -8.55 36.62 -4.29
N GLU A 50 -9.68 36.66 -5.00
CA GLU A 50 -10.77 35.70 -4.81
C GLU A 50 -10.55 34.51 -5.77
N GLY A 51 -10.23 33.34 -5.22
CA GLY A 51 -9.91 32.11 -5.97
C GLY A 51 -9.12 31.11 -5.14
N ASP A 52 -8.67 30.02 -5.76
CA ASP A 52 -7.92 28.95 -5.09
C ASP A 52 -6.81 28.38 -5.99
N ILE A 53 -5.77 27.89 -5.34
CA ILE A 53 -4.71 27.07 -5.95
C ILE A 53 -4.82 25.67 -5.36
N ARG A 54 -5.38 24.75 -6.11
CA ARG A 54 -5.55 23.35 -5.71
C ARG A 54 -4.36 22.52 -6.18
N VAL A 55 -3.81 21.71 -5.31
CA VAL A 55 -2.83 20.68 -5.66
C VAL A 55 -3.60 19.40 -5.92
N LEU A 56 -3.46 18.84 -7.12
CA LEU A 56 -4.21 17.67 -7.60
C LEU A 56 -3.44 16.37 -7.40
N SER A 57 -2.10 16.43 -7.40
CA SER A 57 -1.24 15.25 -7.23
C SER A 57 -1.44 14.58 -5.88
N ASN A 58 -1.46 15.39 -4.82
CA ASN A 58 -1.60 14.96 -3.43
C ASN A 58 -2.04 16.15 -2.57
N ARG A 59 -2.08 15.99 -1.25
CA ARG A 59 -2.16 17.13 -0.33
C ARG A 59 -0.94 18.01 -0.49
N ALA A 60 -1.13 19.32 -0.42
CA ALA A 60 -0.04 20.28 -0.60
C ALA A 60 1.13 20.13 0.39
N ASP A 61 0.89 19.51 1.55
CA ASP A 61 1.91 19.24 2.57
C ASP A 61 2.59 17.86 2.42
N LEU A 62 2.22 17.06 1.41
CA LEU A 62 2.69 15.68 1.19
C LEU A 62 3.22 15.45 -0.24
N ILE A 63 3.64 16.48 -0.92
CA ILE A 63 4.23 16.36 -2.26
C ILE A 63 5.64 15.77 -2.14
N SER A 64 6.05 14.96 -3.10
CA SER A 64 7.36 14.33 -3.17
C SER A 64 7.97 14.39 -4.58
N GLY A 65 9.30 14.25 -4.67
CA GLY A 65 9.97 14.17 -5.97
C GLY A 65 10.16 15.49 -6.72
N GLY A 66 9.51 16.58 -6.28
CA GLY A 66 9.74 17.92 -6.81
C GLY A 66 8.74 18.43 -7.83
N ASP A 67 7.70 17.67 -8.13
CA ASP A 67 6.68 18.00 -9.12
C ASP A 67 5.29 18.06 -8.46
N ALA A 68 4.37 18.84 -9.01
CA ALA A 68 2.97 18.81 -8.59
C ALA A 68 2.03 19.28 -9.71
N LEU A 69 1.00 18.52 -10.00
CA LEU A 69 -0.10 18.96 -10.84
C LEU A 69 -0.99 19.90 -10.04
N VAL A 70 -1.22 21.10 -10.56
CA VAL A 70 -2.03 22.13 -9.90
C VAL A 70 -3.16 22.60 -10.80
N GLU A 71 -4.24 23.07 -10.15
CA GLU A 71 -5.33 23.79 -10.79
C GLU A 71 -5.53 25.13 -10.09
N ILE A 72 -5.62 26.20 -10.87
CA ILE A 72 -5.82 27.56 -10.38
C ILE A 72 -7.20 28.03 -10.87
N THR A 73 -8.04 28.44 -9.94
CA THR A 73 -9.35 29.00 -10.19
C THR A 73 -9.41 30.43 -9.67
N ALA A 74 -10.24 31.27 -10.29
CA ALA A 74 -10.61 32.58 -9.77
C ALA A 74 -12.13 32.71 -9.85
N ASP A 75 -12.74 33.48 -8.95
CA ASP A 75 -14.19 33.69 -8.93
C ASP A 75 -14.69 34.32 -10.23
N ASP A 76 -13.91 35.26 -10.80
CA ASP A 76 -14.04 35.66 -12.20
C ASP A 76 -12.92 35.03 -13.03
N SER A 77 -13.24 34.03 -13.83
CA SER A 77 -12.28 33.33 -14.69
C SER A 77 -11.59 34.26 -15.70
N ALA A 78 -12.15 35.45 -15.98
CA ALA A 78 -11.50 36.44 -16.84
C ALA A 78 -10.19 36.98 -16.23
N LEU A 79 -10.06 36.97 -14.91
CA LEU A 79 -8.86 37.39 -14.17
C LEU A 79 -7.65 36.46 -14.40
N LEU A 80 -7.90 35.21 -14.82
CA LEU A 80 -6.85 34.25 -15.14
C LEU A 80 -6.20 34.55 -16.50
N ARG A 81 -6.84 35.35 -17.36
CA ARG A 81 -6.24 35.72 -18.64
C ARG A 81 -5.11 36.71 -18.41
N GLY A 82 -3.88 36.29 -18.73
CA GLY A 82 -2.67 37.07 -18.51
C GLY A 82 -2.18 37.06 -17.06
N ALA A 83 -2.75 36.22 -16.20
CA ALA A 83 -2.21 35.94 -14.89
C ALA A 83 -0.77 35.46 -14.99
N LYS A 84 0.07 35.80 -14.00
CA LYS A 84 1.44 35.33 -13.89
C LYS A 84 1.55 34.37 -12.71
N VAL A 85 2.13 33.21 -12.97
CA VAL A 85 2.33 32.18 -11.95
C VAL A 85 3.80 32.04 -11.64
N MET A 86 4.13 32.11 -10.35
CA MET A 86 5.49 32.05 -9.84
C MET A 86 5.63 30.86 -8.90
N LEU A 87 6.73 30.14 -9.01
CA LEU A 87 7.14 29.09 -8.05
C LEU A 87 8.46 29.51 -7.40
N GLY A 88 8.43 29.86 -6.12
CA GLY A 88 9.61 30.31 -5.40
C GLY A 88 10.32 31.51 -6.03
N GLY A 89 9.57 32.40 -6.71
CA GLY A 89 10.10 33.58 -7.42
C GLY A 89 10.49 33.31 -8.89
N ARG A 90 10.45 32.07 -9.38
CA ARG A 90 10.65 31.72 -10.79
C ARG A 90 9.30 31.74 -11.51
N GLU A 91 9.18 32.45 -12.65
CA GLU A 91 7.96 32.41 -13.45
C GLU A 91 7.78 31.04 -14.10
N VAL A 92 6.58 30.48 -13.96
CA VAL A 92 6.20 29.15 -14.46
C VAL A 92 4.86 29.18 -15.22
N THR A 93 4.42 30.33 -15.63
CA THR A 93 3.15 30.55 -16.32
C THR A 93 3.01 29.67 -17.58
N GLU A 94 4.12 29.45 -18.28
CA GLU A 94 4.19 28.65 -19.51
C GLU A 94 3.85 27.15 -19.30
N HIS A 95 3.95 26.64 -18.08
CA HIS A 95 3.61 25.27 -17.73
C HIS A 95 2.10 25.06 -17.52
N LEU A 96 1.30 26.15 -17.54
CA LEU A 96 -0.14 26.07 -17.31
C LEU A 96 -0.92 26.32 -18.60
N THR A 97 -1.98 25.55 -18.77
CA THR A 97 -2.92 25.64 -19.90
C THR A 97 -4.31 25.98 -19.40
N ALA A 98 -5.01 26.85 -20.12
CA ALA A 98 -6.39 27.18 -19.82
C ALA A 98 -7.30 25.98 -20.14
N THR A 99 -8.16 25.62 -19.19
CA THR A 99 -9.13 24.53 -19.36
C THR A 99 -10.43 25.06 -19.96
N SER A 100 -11.27 24.15 -20.45
CA SER A 100 -12.63 24.48 -20.92
C SER A 100 -13.56 24.97 -19.80
N GLU A 101 -13.22 24.67 -18.55
CA GLU A 101 -13.97 25.06 -17.36
C GLU A 101 -13.57 26.45 -16.84
N GLY A 102 -12.58 27.09 -17.47
CA GLY A 102 -12.14 28.44 -17.15
C GLY A 102 -11.12 28.51 -16.02
N SER A 103 -10.44 27.40 -15.70
CA SER A 103 -9.29 27.35 -14.80
C SER A 103 -7.97 27.33 -15.59
N LEU A 104 -6.82 27.51 -14.89
CA LEU A 104 -5.49 27.18 -15.39
C LEU A 104 -5.02 25.88 -14.75
N LYS A 105 -4.52 24.93 -15.54
CA LYS A 105 -4.03 23.66 -15.06
C LYS A 105 -2.66 23.34 -15.62
N GLY A 106 -1.74 22.83 -14.79
CA GLY A 106 -0.39 22.52 -15.26
C GLY A 106 0.43 21.74 -14.23
N LEU A 107 1.50 21.12 -14.74
CA LEU A 107 2.50 20.46 -13.93
C LEU A 107 3.58 21.49 -13.55
N LEU A 108 3.72 21.76 -12.26
CA LEU A 108 4.81 22.56 -11.73
C LEU A 108 5.97 21.65 -11.37
N GLU A 109 7.14 21.91 -11.94
CA GLU A 109 8.34 21.09 -11.78
C GLU A 109 9.47 21.85 -11.08
N GLY A 110 10.40 21.10 -10.48
CA GLY A 110 11.64 21.63 -9.91
C GLY A 110 11.46 22.35 -8.58
N MET A 111 10.58 21.87 -7.73
CA MET A 111 10.44 22.32 -6.34
C MET A 111 11.67 21.94 -5.52
N ALA A 112 12.16 22.85 -4.71
CA ALA A 112 13.19 22.56 -3.71
C ALA A 112 12.61 21.68 -2.59
N LEU A 113 13.46 20.93 -1.89
CA LEU A 113 13.04 20.22 -0.68
C LEU A 113 12.54 21.22 0.38
N GLY A 114 11.45 20.87 1.05
CA GLY A 114 10.77 21.70 2.03
C GLY A 114 9.71 22.62 1.42
N ALA A 115 9.53 23.80 2.00
CA ALA A 115 8.46 24.71 1.65
C ALA A 115 8.72 25.47 0.33
N ASN A 116 7.76 25.41 -0.59
CA ASN A 116 7.73 26.17 -1.83
C ASN A 116 6.44 26.98 -1.87
N THR A 117 6.51 28.23 -2.33
CA THR A 117 5.31 29.07 -2.47
C THR A 117 4.97 29.21 -3.95
N VAL A 118 3.74 28.85 -4.30
CA VAL A 118 3.12 29.20 -5.57
C VAL A 118 2.37 30.51 -5.39
N THR A 119 2.72 31.51 -6.19
CA THR A 119 2.08 32.84 -6.18
C THR A 119 1.46 33.09 -7.54
N VAL A 120 0.21 33.46 -7.59
CA VAL A 120 -0.51 33.83 -8.81
C VAL A 120 -0.92 35.29 -8.73
N VAL A 121 -0.38 36.10 -9.65
CA VAL A 121 -0.79 37.50 -9.82
C VAL A 121 -1.87 37.55 -10.90
N LEU A 122 -3.09 37.87 -10.50
CA LEU A 122 -4.25 37.93 -11.37
C LEU A 122 -4.22 39.23 -12.23
N ALA A 123 -5.09 39.33 -13.24
CA ALA A 123 -5.10 40.45 -14.17
C ALA A 123 -5.46 41.82 -13.52
N ASP A 124 -6.13 41.81 -12.37
CA ASP A 124 -6.44 43.00 -11.56
C ASP A 124 -5.34 43.32 -10.52
N ALA A 125 -4.19 42.65 -10.59
CA ALA A 125 -3.08 42.71 -9.65
C ALA A 125 -3.36 42.13 -8.25
N SER A 126 -4.50 41.49 -8.03
CA SER A 126 -4.71 40.70 -6.81
C SER A 126 -3.89 39.42 -6.83
N VAL A 127 -3.62 38.82 -5.66
CA VAL A 127 -2.67 37.72 -5.51
C VAL A 127 -3.32 36.54 -4.80
N LEU A 128 -3.11 35.35 -5.38
CA LEU A 128 -3.34 34.07 -4.70
C LEU A 128 -2.00 33.46 -4.29
N GLU A 129 -1.97 32.83 -3.12
CA GLU A 129 -0.77 32.13 -2.65
C GLU A 129 -1.11 30.75 -2.08
N ARG A 130 -0.26 29.78 -2.38
CA ARG A 130 -0.32 28.44 -1.82
C ARG A 130 1.05 27.94 -1.46
N GLN A 131 1.23 27.47 -0.23
CA GLN A 131 2.43 26.76 0.17
C GLN A 131 2.30 25.28 -0.17
N ILE A 132 3.36 24.73 -0.77
CA ILE A 132 3.52 23.29 -1.08
C ILE A 132 4.79 22.83 -0.36
N ILE A 133 4.69 21.73 0.37
CA ILE A 133 5.84 21.09 1.02
C ILE A 133 6.30 19.92 0.14
N ASN A 134 7.53 20.01 -0.36
CA ASN A 134 8.13 18.94 -1.17
C ASN A 134 9.06 18.08 -0.31
N HIS A 135 8.86 16.77 -0.36
CA HIS A 135 9.63 15.72 0.31
C HIS A 135 10.56 14.99 -0.69
N PRO A 136 11.60 14.29 -0.21
CA PRO A 136 12.45 13.49 -1.08
C PRO A 136 11.67 12.36 -1.75
N SER A 137 12.01 12.01 -2.99
CA SER A 137 11.45 10.84 -3.69
C SER A 137 11.74 9.51 -2.98
N GLY A 138 12.86 9.42 -2.25
CA GLY A 138 13.18 8.27 -1.39
C GLY A 138 12.49 8.31 -0.03
N GLY A 139 11.64 9.30 0.26
CA GLY A 139 10.98 9.49 1.55
C GLY A 139 11.93 9.91 2.68
N PRO A 140 11.48 9.96 3.92
CA PRO A 140 10.09 9.80 4.33
C PRO A 140 9.27 11.06 4.01
N VAL A 141 7.97 10.86 3.80
CA VAL A 141 6.99 11.95 3.68
C VAL A 141 6.29 12.17 5.03
N PHE A 142 5.71 11.11 5.60
CA PHE A 142 5.03 11.14 6.91
C PHE A 142 5.31 9.90 7.79
N SER A 143 5.95 8.86 7.26
CA SER A 143 6.19 7.61 8.00
C SER A 143 7.23 7.73 9.13
N GLY A 144 7.88 8.89 9.26
CA GLY A 144 8.90 9.13 10.27
C GLY A 144 10.27 8.60 9.88
N PRO A 145 11.20 8.45 10.85
CA PRO A 145 12.56 8.03 10.57
C PRO A 145 12.62 6.67 9.86
N GLN A 146 13.33 6.64 8.74
CA GLN A 146 13.51 5.41 7.97
C GLN A 146 14.45 4.45 8.68
N LEU A 147 14.12 3.16 8.66
CA LEU A 147 14.95 2.10 9.23
C LEU A 147 16.33 2.05 8.53
N GLN A 148 17.36 1.78 9.33
CA GLN A 148 18.74 1.60 8.87
C GLN A 148 19.35 0.35 9.51
N PRO A 149 20.29 -0.34 8.84
CA PRO A 149 20.73 -0.12 7.47
C PRO A 149 19.65 -0.52 6.44
N TRP A 150 19.68 0.06 5.25
CA TRP A 150 18.83 -0.32 4.12
C TRP A 150 19.70 -0.75 2.94
N GLN A 151 19.39 -1.86 2.30
CA GLN A 151 20.19 -2.40 1.20
C GLN A 151 19.54 -2.09 -0.15
N CYS A 152 20.25 -1.34 -0.97
CA CYS A 152 19.89 -1.17 -2.37
C CYS A 152 20.34 -2.40 -3.16
N THR A 153 19.41 -3.04 -3.88
CA THR A 153 19.69 -4.20 -4.72
C THR A 153 19.72 -3.85 -6.21
N ASN A 154 19.40 -2.61 -6.56
CA ASN A 154 19.47 -2.11 -7.92
C ASN A 154 20.89 -1.61 -8.22
N GLU A 155 21.46 -2.07 -9.35
CA GLU A 155 22.81 -1.66 -9.78
C GLU A 155 22.88 -0.19 -10.22
N GLN A 156 21.75 0.43 -10.52
CA GLN A 156 21.63 1.79 -11.03
C GLN A 156 21.30 2.81 -9.93
N ALA A 157 21.37 2.42 -8.67
CA ALA A 157 21.14 3.33 -7.55
C ALA A 157 22.10 4.53 -7.60
N VAL A 158 21.56 5.75 -7.59
CA VAL A 158 22.34 7.00 -7.64
C VAL A 158 22.65 7.55 -6.26
N ASP A 159 22.01 7.02 -5.21
CA ASP A 159 22.19 7.46 -3.83
C ASP A 159 21.85 6.36 -2.80
N ALA A 160 22.01 6.67 -1.51
CA ALA A 160 21.73 5.77 -0.40
C ALA A 160 20.22 5.51 -0.18
N GLN A 161 19.34 6.21 -0.89
CA GLN A 161 17.90 5.96 -0.92
C GLN A 161 17.46 5.09 -2.09
N CYS A 162 18.41 4.48 -2.77
CA CYS A 162 18.23 3.59 -3.90
C CYS A 162 17.55 4.24 -5.12
N ASN A 163 17.47 5.57 -5.17
CA ASN A 163 16.85 6.28 -6.27
C ASN A 163 17.50 5.91 -7.61
N GLN A 164 16.66 5.75 -8.62
CA GLN A 164 17.06 5.54 -10.02
C GLN A 164 16.02 6.16 -10.95
N PRO A 165 16.39 6.55 -12.18
CA PRO A 165 15.42 6.93 -13.19
C PRO A 165 14.46 5.77 -13.48
N PRO A 166 13.17 6.04 -13.75
CA PRO A 166 12.24 4.98 -14.13
C PRO A 166 12.61 4.37 -15.48
N GLU A 167 12.41 3.07 -15.59
CA GLU A 167 12.59 2.31 -16.83
C GLU A 167 11.22 2.01 -17.46
N TYR A 168 11.16 2.13 -18.78
CA TYR A 168 9.94 1.87 -19.55
C TYR A 168 10.15 0.68 -20.46
N THR A 169 9.29 -0.32 -20.31
CA THR A 169 9.23 -1.47 -21.20
C THR A 169 7.82 -1.64 -21.77
N PHE A 170 7.72 -2.36 -22.88
CA PHE A 170 6.44 -2.59 -23.53
C PHE A 170 6.22 -4.09 -23.70
N GLN A 171 4.97 -4.49 -23.52
CA GLN A 171 4.52 -5.87 -23.65
C GLN A 171 3.26 -5.89 -24.52
N TYR A 172 2.99 -7.01 -25.16
CA TYR A 172 1.72 -7.25 -25.84
C TYR A 172 1.20 -8.66 -25.55
N VAL A 173 -0.08 -8.86 -25.73
CA VAL A 173 -0.71 -10.18 -25.63
C VAL A 173 -0.89 -10.72 -27.04
N PRO A 174 -0.34 -11.92 -27.38
CA PRO A 174 -0.61 -12.58 -28.66
C PRO A 174 -2.08 -12.93 -28.84
N ALA A 175 -2.61 -12.78 -30.07
CA ALA A 175 -4.02 -13.01 -30.37
C ALA A 175 -4.53 -14.41 -29.98
N ASN A 176 -3.66 -15.43 -30.09
CA ASN A 176 -4.01 -16.81 -29.74
C ASN A 176 -3.98 -17.12 -28.24
N LYS A 177 -3.66 -16.13 -27.39
CA LYS A 177 -3.57 -16.32 -25.92
C LYS A 177 -4.61 -15.53 -25.14
N LEU A 178 -5.36 -14.63 -25.79
CA LEU A 178 -6.34 -13.78 -25.12
C LEU A 178 -7.40 -14.58 -24.35
N GLU A 179 -7.94 -15.63 -24.95
CA GLU A 179 -9.01 -16.43 -24.34
C GLU A 179 -8.53 -17.08 -23.03
N ASN A 180 -7.30 -17.57 -23.00
CA ASN A 180 -6.72 -18.18 -21.81
C ASN A 180 -6.49 -17.17 -20.68
N LEU A 181 -6.16 -15.92 -21.02
CA LEU A 181 -5.95 -14.86 -20.02
C LEU A 181 -7.22 -14.43 -19.30
N LEU A 182 -8.34 -14.40 -20.01
CA LEU A 182 -9.60 -13.87 -19.48
C LEU A 182 -10.49 -14.96 -18.87
N THR A 183 -10.30 -16.22 -19.24
CA THR A 183 -11.20 -17.31 -18.86
C THR A 183 -10.51 -18.46 -18.12
N ASN A 184 -9.24 -18.70 -18.39
CA ASN A 184 -8.47 -19.80 -17.80
C ASN A 184 -7.21 -19.24 -17.16
N PHE A 185 -7.19 -19.33 -15.85
CA PHE A 185 -5.97 -19.08 -15.07
C PHE A 185 -4.99 -20.23 -15.32
N ASP A 186 -3.69 -19.90 -15.56
CA ASP A 186 -2.62 -20.88 -15.64
C ASP A 186 -2.01 -21.09 -14.25
N PRO A 187 -2.36 -22.18 -13.53
CA PRO A 187 -1.87 -22.43 -12.20
C PRO A 187 -0.36 -22.71 -12.14
N GLU A 188 0.26 -23.06 -13.27
CA GLU A 188 1.71 -23.33 -13.32
C GLU A 188 2.53 -22.05 -13.40
N ASN A 189 1.91 -20.91 -13.71
CA ASN A 189 2.60 -19.66 -13.94
C ASN A 189 1.81 -18.46 -13.39
N PRO A 190 1.75 -18.30 -12.06
CA PRO A 190 0.93 -17.28 -11.39
C PRO A 190 1.49 -15.86 -11.43
N GLY A 191 2.56 -15.60 -12.14
CA GLY A 191 3.14 -14.28 -12.30
C GLY A 191 2.44 -13.42 -13.35
N LEU A 192 3.04 -12.26 -13.69
CA LEU A 192 2.67 -11.53 -14.90
C LEU A 192 2.53 -12.54 -16.01
N PRO A 193 1.37 -12.59 -16.63
CA PRO A 193 1.02 -13.74 -17.41
C PRO A 193 2.12 -14.00 -18.43
N GLN A 194 2.59 -15.21 -18.50
CA GLN A 194 3.54 -15.63 -19.53
C GLN A 194 2.97 -15.45 -20.96
N ALA A 195 1.72 -15.06 -21.03
CA ALA A 195 1.10 -14.65 -22.27
C ALA A 195 1.58 -13.27 -22.75
N PHE A 196 2.03 -12.38 -21.86
CA PHE A 196 2.66 -11.15 -22.29
C PHE A 196 4.02 -11.44 -22.91
N GLN A 197 4.26 -10.85 -24.07
CA GLN A 197 5.53 -10.93 -24.80
C GLN A 197 6.10 -9.53 -25.01
N PRO A 198 7.43 -9.40 -25.06
CA PRO A 198 8.06 -8.12 -25.31
C PRO A 198 7.54 -7.49 -26.61
N TYR A 199 7.18 -6.21 -26.55
CA TYR A 199 6.78 -5.40 -27.69
C TYR A 199 7.88 -4.39 -27.99
N ASP A 200 8.40 -4.39 -29.23
CA ASP A 200 9.36 -3.39 -29.69
C ASP A 200 8.64 -2.39 -30.61
N PRO A 201 8.44 -1.14 -30.18
CA PRO A 201 7.80 -0.12 -31.03
C PRO A 201 8.54 0.14 -32.35
N ALA A 202 9.85 -0.12 -32.40
CA ALA A 202 10.64 0.05 -33.62
C ALA A 202 10.46 -1.12 -34.62
N ASN A 203 10.07 -2.30 -34.11
CA ASN A 203 9.84 -3.50 -34.91
C ASN A 203 8.58 -4.21 -34.39
N PRO A 204 7.40 -3.60 -34.54
CA PRO A 204 6.17 -4.15 -34.00
C PRO A 204 5.81 -5.48 -34.66
N PRO A 205 5.23 -6.44 -33.91
CA PRO A 205 4.64 -7.62 -34.49
C PRO A 205 3.49 -7.25 -35.44
N ALA A 206 3.11 -8.16 -36.34
CA ALA A 206 1.98 -7.92 -37.25
C ALA A 206 0.67 -7.66 -36.45
N ASP A 207 -0.13 -6.70 -36.89
CA ASP A 207 -1.34 -6.26 -36.18
C ASP A 207 -2.32 -7.39 -35.89
N ASP A 208 -2.46 -8.36 -36.79
CA ASP A 208 -3.32 -9.53 -36.62
C ASP A 208 -2.77 -10.57 -35.64
N SER A 209 -1.50 -10.45 -35.25
CA SER A 209 -0.88 -11.29 -34.24
C SER A 209 -1.06 -10.75 -32.81
N ILE A 210 -1.53 -9.50 -32.65
CA ILE A 210 -1.78 -8.87 -31.35
C ILE A 210 -3.26 -9.08 -30.98
N ALA A 211 -3.52 -9.50 -29.73
CA ALA A 211 -4.87 -9.61 -29.21
C ALA A 211 -5.56 -8.24 -29.21
N ARG A 212 -6.85 -8.22 -29.49
CA ARG A 212 -7.67 -7.01 -29.38
C ARG A 212 -8.62 -7.14 -28.19
N ILE A 213 -8.79 -6.05 -27.49
CA ILE A 213 -9.68 -5.94 -26.33
C ILE A 213 -10.65 -4.78 -26.52
N THR A 214 -11.74 -4.79 -25.77
CA THR A 214 -12.66 -3.67 -25.65
C THR A 214 -12.72 -3.22 -24.20
N THR A 215 -12.32 -1.96 -23.96
CA THR A 215 -12.33 -1.39 -22.61
C THR A 215 -13.75 -1.19 -22.07
N ASP A 216 -13.90 -0.90 -20.79
CA ASP A 216 -15.19 -0.57 -20.16
C ASP A 216 -15.90 0.62 -20.85
N GLU A 217 -15.13 1.55 -21.44
CA GLU A 217 -15.65 2.72 -22.16
C GLU A 217 -15.99 2.41 -23.64
N GLY A 218 -15.87 1.12 -24.04
CA GLY A 218 -16.21 0.65 -25.38
C GLY A 218 -15.14 0.89 -26.45
N MET A 219 -13.92 1.24 -26.07
CA MET A 219 -12.81 1.42 -27.01
C MET A 219 -12.21 0.06 -27.38
N GLU A 220 -12.22 -0.27 -28.65
CA GLU A 220 -11.53 -1.44 -29.19
C GLU A 220 -10.10 -1.08 -29.58
N MET A 221 -9.11 -1.84 -29.07
CA MET A 221 -7.71 -1.56 -29.31
C MET A 221 -6.82 -2.81 -29.23
N PRO A 222 -5.57 -2.77 -29.74
CA PRO A 222 -4.58 -3.80 -29.49
C PRO A 222 -4.23 -3.88 -27.99
N PHE A 223 -4.02 -5.08 -27.47
CA PHE A 223 -3.61 -5.29 -26.09
C PHE A 223 -2.09 -5.10 -25.95
N ILE A 224 -1.67 -3.84 -25.98
CA ILE A 224 -0.30 -3.41 -25.74
C ILE A 224 -0.27 -2.69 -24.40
N VAL A 225 0.73 -3.01 -23.57
CA VAL A 225 0.91 -2.48 -22.22
C VAL A 225 2.27 -1.81 -22.13
N ARG A 226 2.31 -0.60 -21.57
CA ARG A 226 3.53 0.03 -21.07
C ARG A 226 3.70 -0.33 -19.60
N MET A 227 4.90 -0.75 -19.24
CA MET A 227 5.34 -0.95 -17.86
C MET A 227 6.33 0.14 -17.51
N GLU A 228 6.12 0.81 -16.40
CA GLU A 228 7.06 1.74 -15.76
C GLU A 228 7.53 1.11 -14.46
N GLU A 229 8.81 0.81 -14.36
CA GLU A 229 9.46 0.29 -13.16
C GLU A 229 10.44 1.34 -12.63
N GLY A 230 10.41 1.61 -11.33
CA GLY A 230 11.29 2.58 -10.72
C GLY A 230 11.39 2.40 -9.21
N VAL A 231 11.92 3.41 -8.55
CA VAL A 231 12.08 3.46 -7.09
C VAL A 231 11.36 4.67 -6.54
N MET A 232 10.57 4.45 -5.50
CA MET A 232 9.97 5.47 -4.63
C MET A 232 10.00 4.98 -3.19
N ASN A 233 10.14 5.88 -2.24
CA ASN A 233 10.24 5.50 -0.82
C ASN A 233 11.28 4.40 -0.56
N ARG A 234 12.43 4.47 -1.21
CA ARG A 234 13.57 3.54 -1.18
C ARG A 234 13.31 2.14 -1.75
N ASP A 235 12.17 1.89 -2.38
CA ASP A 235 11.81 0.56 -2.83
C ASP A 235 11.17 0.57 -4.21
N ARG A 236 11.03 -0.61 -4.82
CA ARG A 236 10.51 -0.74 -6.17
C ARG A 236 9.01 -0.45 -6.24
N TYR A 237 8.64 0.15 -7.36
CA TYR A 237 7.25 0.24 -7.81
C TYR A 237 7.12 -0.22 -9.26
N LEU A 238 5.90 -0.62 -9.63
CA LEU A 238 5.51 -0.98 -10.97
C LEU A 238 4.16 -0.33 -11.29
N ILE A 239 4.12 0.43 -12.39
CA ILE A 239 2.90 0.95 -12.98
C ILE A 239 2.72 0.27 -14.34
N MET A 240 1.51 -0.23 -14.61
CA MET A 240 1.17 -0.80 -15.91
C MET A 240 -0.08 -0.13 -16.47
N THR A 241 -0.10 0.11 -17.76
CA THR A 241 -1.25 0.70 -18.44
C THR A 241 -1.34 0.24 -19.88
N LEU A 242 -2.55 0.16 -20.42
CA LEU A 242 -2.74 0.05 -21.86
C LEU A 242 -2.04 1.23 -22.55
N TYR A 243 -1.44 0.98 -23.68
CA TYR A 243 -0.62 1.97 -24.36
C TYR A 243 -0.81 1.97 -25.88
N GLN A 244 -0.92 3.17 -26.44
CA GLN A 244 -0.90 3.41 -27.89
C GLN A 244 0.46 4.01 -28.25
N PRO A 245 1.36 3.27 -28.91
CA PRO A 245 2.76 3.70 -29.14
C PRO A 245 2.90 5.03 -29.88
N ASP A 246 1.98 5.31 -30.81
CA ASP A 246 2.04 6.48 -31.69
C ASP A 246 1.32 7.72 -31.12
N GLN A 247 0.82 7.64 -29.91
CA GLN A 247 0.09 8.72 -29.24
C GLN A 247 0.93 9.31 -28.09
N PRO A 248 1.03 10.65 -27.97
CA PRO A 248 1.64 11.25 -26.78
C PRO A 248 0.77 10.99 -25.55
N TRP A 249 1.38 11.02 -24.38
CA TRP A 249 0.69 10.94 -23.10
C TRP A 249 1.29 11.93 -22.12
N THR A 250 0.46 12.82 -21.59
CA THR A 250 0.85 13.76 -20.53
C THR A 250 -0.23 13.78 -19.42
N ALA A 251 0.08 14.37 -18.29
CA ALA A 251 -0.90 14.56 -17.22
C ALA A 251 -2.13 15.39 -17.63
N LEU A 252 -1.95 16.31 -18.59
CA LEU A 252 -3.02 17.19 -19.08
C LEU A 252 -3.79 16.61 -20.28
N ASP A 253 -3.17 15.65 -20.97
CA ASP A 253 -3.75 14.99 -22.15
C ASP A 253 -3.47 13.48 -22.07
N PRO A 254 -4.21 12.77 -21.20
CA PRO A 254 -4.07 11.32 -21.05
C PRO A 254 -4.58 10.59 -22.29
N GLN A 255 -3.94 9.47 -22.62
CA GLN A 255 -4.42 8.61 -23.71
C GLN A 255 -5.83 8.07 -23.39
N PRO A 256 -6.75 8.07 -24.37
CA PRO A 256 -8.19 7.87 -24.13
C PRO A 256 -8.59 6.45 -23.71
N GLN A 257 -7.72 5.44 -23.86
CA GLN A 257 -7.99 4.08 -23.39
C GLN A 257 -7.92 3.96 -21.88
N TRP A 258 -7.23 4.87 -21.19
CA TRP A 258 -7.26 4.90 -19.74
C TRP A 258 -8.54 5.59 -19.26
N ASN A 259 -9.33 4.89 -18.47
CA ASN A 259 -10.62 5.38 -18.00
C ASN A 259 -10.54 6.14 -16.66
N GLY A 260 -9.33 6.54 -16.23
CA GLY A 260 -9.08 7.21 -14.95
C GLY A 260 -9.19 6.30 -13.73
N LYS A 261 -9.33 5.00 -13.91
CA LYS A 261 -9.44 4.02 -12.82
C LYS A 261 -8.08 3.41 -12.50
N LEU A 262 -7.82 3.19 -11.22
CA LEU A 262 -6.58 2.58 -10.74
C LEU A 262 -6.90 1.32 -9.94
N LEU A 263 -6.21 0.22 -10.26
CA LEU A 263 -6.14 -0.97 -9.43
C LEU A 263 -4.80 -0.99 -8.69
N ILE A 264 -4.81 -0.99 -7.37
CA ILE A 264 -3.62 -1.22 -6.55
C ILE A 264 -3.57 -2.68 -6.15
N HIS A 265 -2.45 -3.32 -6.45
CA HIS A 265 -2.25 -4.75 -6.22
C HIS A 265 -1.24 -4.99 -5.08
N HIS A 266 -1.63 -5.78 -4.07
CA HIS A 266 -0.87 -5.98 -2.83
C HIS A 266 -0.21 -7.35 -2.69
N GLY A 267 -0.41 -8.25 -3.65
CA GLY A 267 0.10 -9.62 -3.54
C GLY A 267 -0.49 -10.40 -2.37
N GLY A 268 0.35 -11.17 -1.72
CA GLY A 268 0.01 -12.02 -0.57
C GLY A 268 1.21 -12.15 0.38
N ASN A 269 1.17 -13.17 1.26
CA ASN A 269 2.23 -13.51 2.22
C ASN A 269 2.45 -12.47 3.34
N VAL A 270 3.37 -12.82 4.26
CA VAL A 270 3.75 -11.99 5.41
C VAL A 270 5.27 -12.07 5.57
N GLY A 271 5.94 -10.93 5.72
CA GLY A 271 7.40 -10.89 5.86
C GLY A 271 7.93 -9.53 6.25
N VAL A 272 9.23 -9.47 6.49
CA VAL A 272 9.96 -8.23 6.79
C VAL A 272 11.32 -8.29 6.13
N SER A 273 11.71 -7.19 5.49
CA SER A 273 13.02 -7.03 4.87
C SER A 273 13.65 -5.69 5.27
N TYR A 274 14.98 -5.60 5.17
CA TYR A 274 15.78 -4.40 5.42
C TYR A 274 16.48 -3.91 4.15
N GLY A 275 15.90 -4.16 3.01
CA GLY A 275 16.40 -3.77 1.72
C GLY A 275 15.29 -3.75 0.70
N MET A 276 15.62 -3.39 -0.53
CA MET A 276 14.66 -3.36 -1.63
C MET A 276 14.07 -4.75 -1.88
N GLY A 277 12.77 -4.78 -2.08
CA GLY A 277 11.99 -5.98 -2.40
C GLY A 277 11.52 -6.01 -3.85
N GLU A 278 10.82 -7.10 -4.19
CA GLU A 278 10.14 -7.23 -5.46
C GLU A 278 8.68 -6.77 -5.34
N VAL A 279 8.20 -6.13 -6.38
CA VAL A 279 6.79 -5.74 -6.46
C VAL A 279 5.90 -6.95 -6.74
N PRO A 280 4.71 -7.02 -6.17
CA PRO A 280 3.73 -8.02 -6.57
C PRO A 280 3.36 -7.87 -8.05
N ARG A 281 3.31 -9.00 -8.77
CA ARG A 281 2.99 -9.05 -10.20
C ARG A 281 1.74 -9.88 -10.53
N GLY A 282 1.00 -10.33 -9.52
CA GLY A 282 -0.22 -11.14 -9.65
C GLY A 282 -0.95 -11.24 -8.31
N ASP A 283 -2.14 -11.82 -8.25
CA ASP A 283 -3.00 -11.81 -7.06
C ASP A 283 -2.38 -12.49 -5.82
N ILE A 284 -1.54 -13.50 -6.03
CA ILE A 284 -0.73 -14.14 -4.98
C ILE A 284 0.76 -14.02 -5.37
N ALA A 285 1.13 -12.97 -6.04
CA ALA A 285 2.40 -12.85 -6.70
C ALA A 285 3.60 -12.88 -5.74
N GLY A 286 4.63 -13.52 -6.24
CA GLY A 286 5.95 -13.57 -5.65
C GLY A 286 6.12 -14.60 -4.55
N THR A 287 5.04 -15.27 -4.11
CA THR A 287 5.09 -16.08 -2.90
C THR A 287 4.37 -17.42 -2.99
N ALA A 288 3.58 -17.65 -4.03
CA ALA A 288 3.03 -18.98 -4.24
C ALA A 288 4.17 -19.96 -4.62
N PRO A 289 4.26 -21.13 -3.98
CA PRO A 289 5.21 -22.15 -4.39
C PRO A 289 5.00 -22.52 -5.86
N ALA A 290 6.05 -22.85 -6.58
CA ALA A 290 5.94 -23.35 -7.94
C ALA A 290 5.00 -24.57 -7.97
N GLY A 291 3.97 -24.51 -8.83
CA GLY A 291 2.95 -25.56 -8.94
C GLY A 291 1.80 -25.46 -7.94
N ALA A 292 1.68 -24.36 -7.17
CA ALA A 292 0.48 -24.15 -6.35
C ALA A 292 -0.72 -23.82 -7.24
N GLU A 293 -1.83 -24.51 -7.02
CA GLU A 293 -3.11 -24.16 -7.64
C GLU A 293 -3.60 -22.84 -7.05
N LEU A 294 -3.69 -21.81 -7.87
CA LEU A 294 -4.32 -20.55 -7.49
C LEU A 294 -5.82 -20.65 -7.79
N LEU A 295 -6.63 -20.45 -6.76
CA LEU A 295 -8.08 -20.45 -6.87
C LEU A 295 -8.64 -19.13 -7.46
N LEU A 296 -7.78 -18.15 -7.71
CA LEU A 296 -8.16 -16.78 -8.02
C LEU A 296 -7.58 -16.37 -9.37
N GLY A 297 -8.40 -15.74 -10.19
CA GLY A 297 -8.00 -15.21 -11.48
C GLY A 297 -7.01 -14.04 -11.36
N ASP A 298 -6.32 -13.72 -12.45
CA ASP A 298 -5.41 -12.58 -12.53
C ASP A 298 -6.18 -11.26 -12.65
N SER A 299 -6.22 -10.50 -11.57
CA SER A 299 -6.90 -9.21 -11.52
C SER A 299 -6.16 -8.11 -12.29
N ILE A 300 -4.83 -8.18 -12.42
CA ILE A 300 -4.02 -7.20 -13.17
C ILE A 300 -4.40 -7.24 -14.66
N THR A 301 -4.35 -8.42 -15.28
CA THR A 301 -4.71 -8.58 -16.69
C THR A 301 -6.16 -8.17 -16.95
N THR A 302 -7.07 -8.57 -16.08
CA THR A 302 -8.49 -8.19 -16.16
C THR A 302 -8.68 -6.69 -16.08
N ALA A 303 -8.01 -6.01 -15.15
CA ALA A 303 -8.08 -4.55 -15.00
C ALA A 303 -7.53 -3.83 -16.23
N LEU A 304 -6.35 -4.24 -16.71
CA LEU A 304 -5.75 -3.68 -17.94
C LEU A 304 -6.69 -3.84 -19.14
N ALA A 305 -7.22 -5.04 -19.36
CA ALA A 305 -8.15 -5.29 -20.47
C ALA A 305 -9.42 -4.41 -20.42
N ARG A 306 -9.77 -3.90 -19.25
CA ARG A 306 -10.92 -3.01 -19.01
C ARG A 306 -10.58 -1.52 -19.03
N GLY A 307 -9.32 -1.16 -19.29
CA GLY A 307 -8.87 0.24 -19.36
C GLY A 307 -8.44 0.84 -18.02
N PHE A 308 -8.21 0.03 -16.99
CA PHE A 308 -7.59 0.47 -15.74
C PHE A 308 -6.08 0.62 -15.92
N MET A 309 -5.49 1.48 -15.11
CA MET A 309 -4.07 1.43 -14.79
C MET A 309 -3.87 0.56 -13.55
N THR A 310 -2.70 -0.05 -13.39
CA THR A 310 -2.36 -0.81 -12.18
C THR A 310 -1.12 -0.23 -11.51
N LEU A 311 -1.06 -0.32 -10.19
CA LEU A 311 0.06 0.07 -9.35
C LEU A 311 0.37 -1.05 -8.37
N SER A 312 1.65 -1.39 -8.25
CA SER A 312 2.19 -2.23 -7.19
C SER A 312 3.42 -1.56 -6.58
N THR A 313 3.61 -1.67 -5.27
CA THR A 313 4.82 -1.22 -4.60
C THR A 313 5.32 -2.30 -3.65
N ALA A 314 6.63 -2.48 -3.58
CA ALA A 314 7.23 -3.46 -2.66
C ALA A 314 6.95 -3.08 -1.20
N GLN A 315 6.95 -1.80 -0.86
CA GLN A 315 6.64 -1.32 0.50
C GLN A 315 5.19 -1.56 0.93
N ALA A 316 4.24 -1.68 0.00
CA ALA A 316 2.86 -2.01 0.33
C ALA A 316 2.54 -3.52 0.19
N ASN A 317 3.55 -4.34 -0.01
CA ASN A 317 3.47 -5.79 0.01
C ASN A 317 3.80 -6.32 1.42
N LEU A 318 2.81 -6.86 2.14
CA LEU A 318 3.00 -7.40 3.49
C LEU A 318 4.01 -8.57 3.50
N GLY A 319 4.20 -9.27 2.39
CA GLY A 319 5.24 -10.28 2.24
C GLY A 319 6.67 -9.73 2.30
N HIS A 320 6.84 -8.43 2.20
CA HIS A 320 8.11 -7.74 2.24
C HIS A 320 8.21 -6.70 3.37
N ASN A 321 7.15 -5.92 3.59
CA ASN A 321 7.13 -4.85 4.59
C ASN A 321 5.81 -4.87 5.38
N ALA A 322 5.92 -5.02 6.70
CA ALA A 322 4.78 -5.04 7.61
C ALA A 322 4.48 -3.67 8.25
N ASN A 323 5.17 -2.59 7.87
CA ASN A 323 4.95 -1.25 8.41
C ASN A 323 3.82 -0.55 7.66
N LEU A 324 2.70 -0.34 8.37
CA LEU A 324 1.51 0.30 7.81
C LEU A 324 1.74 1.73 7.31
N ALA A 325 2.51 2.54 8.04
CA ALA A 325 2.76 3.93 7.68
C ALA A 325 3.59 4.02 6.39
N THR A 326 4.66 3.21 6.27
CA THR A 326 5.49 3.13 5.08
C THR A 326 4.72 2.58 3.87
N ALA A 327 3.84 1.59 4.09
CA ALA A 327 2.98 1.06 3.04
C ALA A 327 2.03 2.14 2.50
N ALA A 328 1.33 2.86 3.39
CA ALA A 328 0.43 3.95 3.00
C ALA A 328 1.17 5.09 2.29
N GLU A 329 2.36 5.45 2.77
CA GLU A 329 3.22 6.47 2.17
C GLU A 329 3.60 6.11 0.74
N SER A 330 4.08 4.89 0.49
CA SER A 330 4.42 4.43 -0.86
C SER A 330 3.23 4.41 -1.80
N LEU A 331 2.04 4.07 -1.30
CA LEU A 331 0.83 4.10 -2.11
C LEU A 331 0.41 5.53 -2.48
N MET A 332 0.56 6.48 -1.56
CA MET A 332 0.28 7.89 -1.83
C MET A 332 1.27 8.47 -2.84
N MET A 333 2.57 8.19 -2.69
CA MET A 333 3.60 8.59 -3.65
C MET A 333 3.37 7.96 -5.03
N GLY A 334 2.94 6.68 -5.10
CA GLY A 334 2.60 6.02 -6.36
C GLY A 334 1.40 6.64 -7.06
N LYS A 335 0.35 7.04 -6.32
CA LYS A 335 -0.79 7.78 -6.87
C LYS A 335 -0.39 9.16 -7.35
N GLU A 336 0.43 9.87 -6.60
CA GLU A 336 1.03 11.15 -6.96
C GLU A 336 1.77 11.04 -8.30
N ARG A 337 2.68 10.08 -8.42
CA ARG A 337 3.40 9.78 -9.65
C ARG A 337 2.47 9.54 -10.85
N ILE A 338 1.39 8.79 -10.66
CA ILE A 338 0.40 8.54 -11.72
C ILE A 338 -0.27 9.84 -12.14
N ILE A 339 -0.69 10.67 -11.19
CA ILE A 339 -1.37 11.93 -11.50
C ILE A 339 -0.45 12.88 -12.27
N GLU A 340 0.81 12.95 -11.91
CA GLU A 340 1.80 13.83 -12.53
C GLU A 340 2.26 13.40 -13.91
N GLN A 341 2.27 12.10 -14.18
CA GLN A 341 2.76 11.56 -15.45
C GLN A 341 1.64 11.17 -16.42
N TYR A 342 0.48 10.77 -15.89
CA TYR A 342 -0.57 10.15 -16.69
C TYR A 342 -1.93 10.86 -16.62
N GLY A 343 -2.17 11.65 -15.56
CA GLY A 343 -3.41 12.39 -15.35
C GLY A 343 -4.20 11.98 -14.12
N GLU A 344 -5.33 12.62 -13.89
CA GLU A 344 -6.11 12.49 -12.67
C GLU A 344 -6.79 11.12 -12.51
N ILE A 345 -6.67 10.55 -11.32
CA ILE A 345 -7.31 9.30 -10.93
C ILE A 345 -8.75 9.59 -10.50
N ARG A 346 -9.74 8.97 -11.16
CA ARG A 346 -11.16 9.08 -10.79
C ARG A 346 -11.49 8.29 -9.54
N TYR A 347 -11.01 7.06 -9.43
CA TYR A 347 -11.08 6.23 -8.22
C TYR A 347 -10.07 5.11 -8.24
N THR A 348 -9.78 4.60 -7.04
CA THR A 348 -8.81 3.55 -6.79
C THR A 348 -9.48 2.35 -6.14
N ILE A 349 -9.20 1.16 -6.64
CA ILE A 349 -9.60 -0.12 -6.05
C ILE A 349 -8.35 -0.84 -5.58
N GLY A 350 -8.36 -1.33 -4.34
CA GLY A 350 -7.33 -2.25 -3.82
C GLY A 350 -7.69 -3.69 -4.10
N THR A 351 -6.71 -4.54 -4.41
CA THR A 351 -6.85 -6.01 -4.50
C THR A 351 -5.65 -6.72 -3.90
N GLY A 352 -5.83 -7.95 -3.50
CA GLY A 352 -4.78 -8.81 -2.95
C GLY A 352 -5.36 -9.87 -2.01
N CYS A 353 -4.62 -10.96 -1.86
CA CYS A 353 -5.00 -12.14 -1.09
C CYS A 353 -4.16 -12.23 0.18
N SER A 354 -4.66 -12.85 1.24
CA SER A 354 -3.89 -13.18 2.44
C SER A 354 -3.26 -11.92 3.07
N GLY A 355 -1.93 -11.79 3.12
CA GLY A 355 -1.23 -10.59 3.55
C GLY A 355 -1.65 -9.33 2.79
N GLY A 356 -1.97 -9.45 1.49
CA GLY A 356 -2.53 -8.36 0.71
C GLY A 356 -3.92 -7.92 1.18
N SER A 357 -4.72 -8.83 1.73
CA SER A 357 -6.01 -8.46 2.35
C SER A 357 -5.81 -7.71 3.66
N ILE A 358 -4.82 -8.11 4.48
CA ILE A 358 -4.47 -7.39 5.72
C ILE A 358 -4.03 -5.96 5.39
N THR A 359 -3.12 -5.79 4.42
CA THR A 359 -2.65 -4.46 4.01
C THR A 359 -3.82 -3.56 3.61
N GLN A 360 -4.74 -4.07 2.79
CA GLN A 360 -5.92 -3.32 2.36
C GLN A 360 -6.80 -2.89 3.55
N HIS A 361 -7.12 -3.81 4.46
CA HIS A 361 -7.93 -3.51 5.65
C HIS A 361 -7.26 -2.45 6.53
N HIS A 362 -5.96 -2.59 6.79
CA HIS A 362 -5.23 -1.69 7.66
C HIS A 362 -5.07 -0.30 7.02
N VAL A 363 -4.68 -0.23 5.74
CA VAL A 363 -4.53 1.04 5.03
C VAL A 363 -5.86 1.75 4.88
N ALA A 364 -6.93 1.05 4.51
CA ALA A 364 -8.25 1.66 4.37
C ALA A 364 -8.79 2.23 5.69
N ASN A 365 -8.51 1.55 6.80
CA ASN A 365 -8.94 1.98 8.14
C ASN A 365 -8.13 3.17 8.66
N ALA A 366 -6.80 3.17 8.47
CA ALA A 366 -5.92 4.17 9.06
C ALA A 366 -5.66 5.39 8.15
N TYR A 367 -5.74 5.20 6.83
CA TYR A 367 -5.45 6.23 5.82
C TYR A 367 -6.59 6.36 4.81
N PRO A 368 -7.75 6.93 5.23
CA PRO A 368 -8.90 7.09 4.35
C PRO A 368 -8.56 7.96 3.14
N GLY A 369 -9.08 7.58 1.96
CA GLY A 369 -8.87 8.30 0.71
C GLY A 369 -7.81 7.67 -0.22
N ILE A 370 -7.02 6.71 0.25
CA ILE A 370 -6.14 5.93 -0.63
C ILE A 370 -6.98 5.07 -1.58
N TYR A 371 -8.01 4.40 -1.05
CA TYR A 371 -8.94 3.60 -1.84
C TYR A 371 -10.37 4.15 -1.77
N GLN A 372 -11.13 3.94 -2.85
CA GLN A 372 -12.58 4.11 -2.90
C GLN A 372 -13.32 2.75 -2.84
N GLY A 373 -12.61 1.65 -3.10
CA GLY A 373 -13.14 0.30 -3.02
C GLY A 373 -12.05 -0.72 -2.75
N LEU A 374 -12.45 -1.87 -2.19
CA LEU A 374 -11.55 -2.99 -1.90
C LEU A 374 -12.13 -4.28 -2.47
N ILE A 375 -11.27 -5.10 -3.06
CA ILE A 375 -11.54 -6.49 -3.44
C ILE A 375 -10.57 -7.35 -2.64
N VAL A 376 -10.96 -7.64 -1.41
CA VAL A 376 -10.14 -8.44 -0.49
C VAL A 376 -10.34 -9.92 -0.75
N GLN A 377 -9.29 -10.57 -1.20
CA GLN A 377 -9.27 -11.99 -1.49
C GLN A 377 -8.63 -12.75 -0.33
N CYS A 378 -9.02 -14.02 -0.08
CA CYS A 378 -8.51 -14.79 1.05
C CYS A 378 -8.55 -13.95 2.34
N SER A 379 -9.68 -13.28 2.58
CA SER A 379 -9.80 -12.17 3.51
C SER A 379 -9.68 -12.60 4.95
N TYR A 380 -8.80 -11.92 5.68
CA TYR A 380 -8.81 -11.85 7.14
C TYR A 380 -8.21 -10.50 7.60
N PRO A 381 -8.70 -9.95 8.73
CA PRO A 381 -8.40 -8.56 9.07
C PRO A 381 -7.03 -8.38 9.74
N ASP A 382 -6.51 -9.42 10.39
CA ASP A 382 -5.27 -9.36 11.14
C ASP A 382 -4.68 -10.75 11.42
N VAL A 383 -3.39 -10.77 11.75
CA VAL A 383 -2.65 -12.01 12.05
C VAL A 383 -3.10 -12.64 13.37
N TRP A 384 -3.45 -11.84 14.38
CA TRP A 384 -3.76 -12.36 15.72
C TRP A 384 -5.06 -13.15 15.72
N THR A 385 -6.12 -12.61 15.14
CA THR A 385 -7.39 -13.33 15.00
C THR A 385 -7.21 -14.60 14.19
N THR A 386 -6.42 -14.52 13.13
CA THR A 386 -6.14 -15.66 12.25
C THR A 386 -5.26 -16.70 12.94
N ALA A 387 -4.26 -16.29 13.73
CA ALA A 387 -3.38 -17.21 14.46
C ALA A 387 -4.15 -18.13 15.39
N THR A 388 -5.16 -17.64 16.08
CA THR A 388 -6.03 -18.48 16.94
C THR A 388 -6.81 -19.51 16.12
N GLN A 389 -7.34 -19.13 14.96
CA GLN A 389 -8.03 -20.06 14.06
C GLN A 389 -7.08 -21.14 13.52
N PHE A 390 -5.87 -20.77 13.14
CA PHE A 390 -4.87 -21.75 12.70
C PHE A 390 -4.45 -22.70 13.82
N ALA A 391 -4.31 -22.21 15.05
CA ALA A 391 -4.03 -23.06 16.20
C ALA A 391 -5.16 -24.07 16.44
N ASP A 392 -6.41 -23.63 16.37
CA ASP A 392 -7.58 -24.51 16.51
C ASP A 392 -7.65 -25.55 15.39
N TYR A 393 -7.42 -25.15 14.13
CA TYR A 393 -7.34 -26.06 13.00
C TYR A 393 -6.23 -27.09 13.14
N ASN A 394 -5.06 -26.67 13.63
CA ASN A 394 -3.94 -27.57 13.84
C ASN A 394 -4.25 -28.60 14.94
N LEU A 395 -4.81 -28.15 16.05
CA LEU A 395 -5.23 -29.04 17.13
C LEU A 395 -6.28 -30.06 16.66
N LEU A 396 -7.29 -29.59 15.93
CA LEU A 396 -8.34 -30.45 15.38
C LEU A 396 -7.78 -31.43 14.33
N SER A 397 -6.92 -30.96 13.44
CA SER A 397 -6.30 -31.79 12.41
C SER A 397 -5.41 -32.87 13.02
N ASN A 398 -4.63 -32.51 14.05
CA ASN A 398 -3.79 -33.44 14.77
C ASN A 398 -4.64 -34.48 15.55
N TYR A 399 -5.71 -34.03 16.23
CA TYR A 399 -6.64 -34.93 16.90
C TYR A 399 -7.27 -35.92 15.93
N PHE A 400 -7.81 -35.42 14.82
CA PHE A 400 -8.48 -36.29 13.85
C PHE A 400 -7.48 -37.17 13.08
N GLY A 401 -6.30 -36.67 12.74
CA GLY A 401 -5.26 -37.43 12.07
C GLY A 401 -4.71 -38.60 12.92
N ASN A 402 -4.59 -38.39 14.23
CA ASN A 402 -3.99 -39.36 15.14
C ASN A 402 -5.02 -40.22 15.86
N GLN A 403 -6.26 -39.72 16.05
CA GLN A 403 -7.28 -40.40 16.86
C GLN A 403 -8.39 -41.05 16.03
N LEU A 404 -8.52 -40.64 14.77
CA LEU A 404 -9.51 -41.30 13.90
C LEU A 404 -8.96 -42.65 13.47
N PRO A 405 -9.79 -43.71 13.62
CA PRO A 405 -9.44 -45.02 13.11
C PRO A 405 -9.13 -44.95 11.61
N THR A 406 -8.11 -45.65 11.19
CA THR A 406 -7.74 -45.78 9.76
C THR A 406 -8.66 -46.73 9.01
N ASP A 407 -9.43 -47.52 9.73
CA ASP A 407 -10.44 -48.38 9.14
C ASP A 407 -11.78 -47.62 8.89
N PRO A 408 -12.46 -47.91 7.76
CA PRO A 408 -13.65 -47.15 7.39
C PRO A 408 -14.82 -47.25 8.40
N GLN A 409 -14.92 -48.35 9.12
CA GLN A 409 -16.02 -48.55 10.08
C GLN A 409 -15.79 -47.74 11.34
N GLY A 410 -14.60 -47.80 11.91
CA GLY A 410 -14.22 -47.00 13.10
C GLY A 410 -14.30 -45.51 12.81
N PHE A 411 -13.87 -45.05 11.62
CA PHE A 411 -14.03 -43.68 11.15
C PHE A 411 -15.51 -43.25 11.18
N GLN A 412 -16.38 -44.07 10.60
CA GLN A 412 -17.82 -43.78 10.53
C GLN A 412 -18.47 -43.76 11.93
N GLU A 413 -18.05 -44.61 12.85
CA GLU A 413 -18.52 -44.63 14.23
C GLU A 413 -18.16 -43.36 15.00
N VAL A 414 -16.91 -42.88 14.87
CA VAL A 414 -16.47 -41.62 15.49
C VAL A 414 -17.20 -40.42 14.90
N VAL A 415 -17.30 -40.33 13.57
CA VAL A 415 -18.05 -39.26 12.90
C VAL A 415 -19.51 -39.24 13.32
N THR A 416 -20.14 -40.41 13.38
CA THR A 416 -21.55 -40.54 13.80
C THR A 416 -21.71 -40.09 15.26
N SER A 417 -20.80 -40.49 16.13
CA SER A 417 -20.82 -40.09 17.53
C SER A 417 -20.68 -38.58 17.71
N LEU A 418 -19.77 -37.93 16.99
CA LEU A 418 -19.57 -36.47 17.01
C LEU A 418 -20.82 -35.73 16.50
N LEU A 419 -21.43 -36.20 15.41
CA LEU A 419 -22.66 -35.62 14.85
C LEU A 419 -23.86 -35.79 15.78
N THR A 420 -23.95 -36.93 16.46
CA THR A 420 -25.09 -37.24 17.36
C THR A 420 -24.93 -36.61 18.72
N SER A 421 -23.70 -36.33 19.18
CA SER A 421 -23.45 -35.65 20.45
C SER A 421 -23.89 -34.20 20.50
N GLY A 422 -24.16 -33.60 19.32
CA GLY A 422 -24.51 -32.18 19.21
C GLY A 422 -23.37 -31.20 19.52
N VAL A 423 -22.15 -31.71 19.73
CA VAL A 423 -20.97 -30.88 20.03
C VAL A 423 -20.60 -30.00 18.84
N ILE A 424 -20.72 -30.55 17.62
CA ILE A 424 -20.53 -29.82 16.39
C ILE A 424 -21.76 -30.01 15.48
N PRO A 425 -22.45 -28.94 15.07
CA PRO A 425 -23.55 -29.06 14.11
C PRO A 425 -23.08 -29.71 12.81
N ALA A 426 -23.90 -30.58 12.24
CA ALA A 426 -23.58 -31.34 11.02
C ALA A 426 -23.13 -30.45 9.85
N ALA A 427 -23.69 -29.22 9.73
CA ALA A 427 -23.32 -28.27 8.70
C ALA A 427 -21.88 -27.70 8.93
N GLN A 428 -21.50 -27.44 10.17
CA GLN A 428 -20.15 -26.97 10.50
C GLN A 428 -19.12 -28.08 10.34
N TRP A 429 -19.49 -29.32 10.71
CA TRP A 429 -18.64 -30.47 10.48
C TRP A 429 -18.38 -30.72 8.99
N SER A 430 -19.44 -30.66 8.15
CA SER A 430 -19.31 -30.79 6.71
C SER A 430 -18.46 -29.68 6.11
N ALA A 431 -18.60 -28.44 6.57
CA ALA A 431 -17.78 -27.32 6.15
C ALA A 431 -16.31 -27.50 6.57
N PHE A 432 -16.06 -27.93 7.79
CA PHE A 432 -14.69 -28.20 8.27
C PHE A 432 -14.01 -29.31 7.46
N TYR A 433 -14.68 -30.46 7.28
CA TYR A 433 -14.14 -31.58 6.52
C TYR A 433 -14.01 -31.27 5.02
N GLY A 434 -14.94 -30.51 4.47
CA GLY A 434 -14.87 -30.07 3.09
C GLY A 434 -13.72 -29.09 2.84
N HIS A 435 -13.29 -28.34 3.85
CA HIS A 435 -12.18 -27.41 3.73
C HIS A 435 -10.79 -28.07 3.86
N LEU A 436 -10.64 -29.07 4.72
CA LEU A 436 -9.35 -29.71 4.98
C LEU A 436 -8.67 -30.25 3.73
N PRO A 437 -9.36 -30.98 2.83
CA PRO A 437 -8.73 -31.51 1.62
C PRO A 437 -8.54 -30.48 0.50
N LEU A 438 -9.26 -29.35 0.55
CA LEU A 438 -9.28 -28.35 -0.52
C LEU A 438 -8.40 -27.13 -0.20
N ASN A 439 -7.97 -26.95 1.05
CA ASN A 439 -7.13 -25.84 1.46
C ASN A 439 -5.71 -26.34 1.76
N PRO A 440 -4.77 -26.23 0.81
CA PRO A 440 -3.39 -26.69 1.00
C PRO A 440 -2.69 -25.97 2.17
N VAL A 441 -3.09 -24.75 2.51
CA VAL A 441 -2.56 -24.01 3.66
C VAL A 441 -2.96 -24.66 4.99
N VAL A 442 -4.17 -25.22 5.06
CA VAL A 442 -4.67 -25.90 6.26
C VAL A 442 -4.25 -27.37 6.28
N SER A 443 -4.17 -28.03 5.11
CA SER A 443 -3.74 -29.42 4.99
C SER A 443 -2.20 -29.57 5.02
N ASP A 444 -1.47 -28.54 4.62
CA ASP A 444 -0.02 -28.52 4.70
C ASP A 444 0.39 -28.11 6.11
N LEU A 445 0.50 -29.10 6.99
CA LEU A 445 1.04 -28.93 8.36
C LEU A 445 2.47 -28.35 8.35
N ALA A 446 3.15 -28.29 7.20
CA ALA A 446 4.43 -27.64 7.05
C ALA A 446 4.34 -26.11 7.10
N PHE A 447 3.18 -25.50 6.81
CA PHE A 447 3.01 -24.05 6.96
C PHE A 447 2.93 -23.61 8.44
N PHE A 448 2.38 -24.46 9.30
CA PHE A 448 2.48 -24.35 10.74
C PHE A 448 3.02 -25.67 11.29
N PRO A 449 4.34 -25.90 11.18
CA PRO A 449 4.93 -27.07 11.82
C PRO A 449 4.69 -26.90 13.33
N SER A 450 3.59 -27.45 13.74
CA SER A 450 3.09 -27.50 15.11
C SER A 450 3.10 -26.16 15.85
N ALA A 451 1.93 -25.66 16.23
CA ALA A 451 1.81 -24.74 17.37
C ALA A 451 2.50 -25.36 18.62
N TYR A 452 2.88 -26.60 18.52
CA TYR A 452 3.67 -27.39 19.45
C TYR A 452 4.78 -28.06 18.65
N PRO A 453 5.89 -27.35 18.34
CA PRO A 453 7.03 -27.93 17.67
C PRO A 453 7.47 -29.18 18.43
N ASP A 454 7.78 -30.21 17.67
CA ASP A 454 8.45 -31.37 18.25
C ASP A 454 9.71 -30.88 18.97
N GLN A 455 10.03 -31.48 20.09
CA GLN A 455 11.10 -30.99 20.99
C GLN A 455 12.44 -30.77 20.28
N GLU A 456 12.68 -31.52 19.18
CA GLU A 456 13.90 -31.43 18.41
C GLU A 456 13.99 -30.18 17.52
N ASP A 457 12.86 -29.50 17.29
CA ASP A 457 12.75 -28.43 16.29
C ASP A 457 12.59 -27.01 16.88
N CYS A 458 12.90 -26.79 18.13
CA CYS A 458 12.90 -25.48 18.76
C CYS A 458 14.13 -24.67 18.36
N PRO A 459 14.09 -23.91 17.25
CA PRO A 459 15.27 -23.18 16.80
C PRO A 459 15.56 -22.01 17.73
N GLY A 460 16.83 -21.74 17.95
CA GLY A 460 17.29 -20.64 18.80
C GLY A 460 17.43 -20.97 20.29
N LEU A 461 17.15 -22.19 20.69
CA LEU A 461 17.52 -22.66 22.03
C LEU A 461 19.04 -22.72 22.14
N GLN A 462 19.58 -22.19 23.23
CA GLN A 462 20.99 -22.39 23.56
C GLN A 462 21.24 -23.87 23.90
N GLU A 463 22.41 -24.36 23.46
CA GLU A 463 22.83 -25.72 23.76
C GLU A 463 22.73 -26.03 25.27
N GLY A 464 22.04 -27.11 25.64
CA GLY A 464 21.84 -27.53 27.00
C GLY A 464 20.59 -27.01 27.72
N VAL A 465 19.75 -26.19 27.07
CA VAL A 465 18.45 -25.80 27.59
C VAL A 465 17.45 -26.93 27.38
N ALA A 466 16.85 -27.40 28.48
CA ALA A 466 15.82 -28.42 28.43
C ALA A 466 14.51 -27.85 27.84
N VAL A 467 13.95 -28.52 26.85
CA VAL A 467 12.62 -28.20 26.29
C VAL A 467 11.55 -28.86 27.14
N TYR A 468 10.40 -28.21 27.26
CA TYR A 468 9.26 -28.74 28.01
C TYR A 468 8.78 -30.06 27.40
N ASP A 469 8.68 -31.02 28.28
CA ASP A 469 7.99 -32.28 28.06
C ASP A 469 7.16 -32.62 29.31
N ALA A 470 5.90 -32.97 29.14
CA ALA A 470 4.96 -33.15 30.23
C ALA A 470 5.35 -34.28 31.18
N GLU A 471 6.07 -35.30 30.71
CA GLU A 471 6.45 -36.47 31.47
C GLU A 471 7.91 -36.41 31.98
N SER A 472 8.83 -36.01 31.10
CA SER A 472 10.26 -36.05 31.37
C SER A 472 10.86 -34.72 31.82
N GLN A 473 10.27 -33.60 31.42
CA GLN A 473 10.78 -32.23 31.67
C GLN A 473 9.66 -31.19 31.86
N PRO A 474 8.85 -31.33 32.93
CA PRO A 474 7.69 -30.43 33.13
C PRO A 474 8.07 -28.97 33.37
N ASP A 475 9.30 -28.72 33.82
CA ASP A 475 9.87 -27.38 34.05
C ASP A 475 10.69 -26.87 32.84
N GLY A 476 10.71 -27.59 31.73
CA GLY A 476 11.43 -27.20 30.51
C GLY A 476 10.85 -25.95 29.81
N LEU A 477 11.67 -25.32 29.00
CA LEU A 477 11.28 -24.15 28.23
C LEU A 477 10.28 -24.56 27.14
N ARG A 478 9.16 -23.86 27.04
CA ARG A 478 8.20 -24.03 25.95
C ARG A 478 8.62 -23.16 24.78
N CYS A 479 8.66 -23.74 23.59
CA CYS A 479 8.90 -23.00 22.38
C CYS A 479 7.76 -22.02 22.13
N GLY A 480 8.09 -20.75 22.08
CA GLY A 480 7.11 -19.70 21.87
C GLY A 480 6.92 -19.37 20.40
N LEU A 481 5.89 -18.57 20.11
CA LEU A 481 5.64 -18.01 18.80
C LEU A 481 6.88 -17.30 18.20
N LEU A 482 7.72 -16.72 19.07
CA LEU A 482 8.95 -16.04 18.68
C LEU A 482 9.95 -16.98 18.01
N ASP A 483 10.15 -18.16 18.58
CA ASP A 483 11.11 -19.16 18.06
C ASP A 483 10.61 -19.72 16.74
N TYR A 484 9.30 -19.94 16.62
CA TYR A 484 8.66 -20.26 15.36
C TYR A 484 8.91 -19.19 14.30
N MET A 485 8.74 -17.91 14.64
CA MET A 485 8.96 -16.79 13.73
C MET A 485 10.42 -16.70 13.27
N ILE A 486 11.38 -16.94 14.17
CA ILE A 486 12.81 -16.99 13.79
C ILE A 486 13.07 -18.14 12.82
N ASN A 487 12.45 -19.27 13.01
CA ASN A 487 12.61 -20.42 12.10
C ASN A 487 12.04 -20.13 10.70
N GLN A 488 10.89 -19.49 10.60
CA GLN A 488 10.25 -19.19 9.33
C GLN A 488 10.91 -18.02 8.56
N PHE A 489 11.36 -16.99 9.28
CA PHE A 489 11.87 -15.76 8.67
C PHE A 489 13.38 -15.56 8.83
N GLY A 490 14.07 -16.54 9.40
CA GLY A 490 15.50 -16.54 9.60
C GLY A 490 15.97 -15.85 10.88
N PRO A 491 17.25 -16.05 11.23
CA PRO A 491 17.84 -15.45 12.43
C PRO A 491 17.91 -13.93 12.27
N ARG A 492 17.69 -13.24 13.37
CA ARG A 492 17.77 -11.79 13.46
C ARG A 492 19.22 -11.36 13.58
N ASP A 493 19.67 -10.49 12.70
CA ASP A 493 21.00 -9.93 12.75
C ASP A 493 21.17 -9.02 13.99
N PRO A 494 22.04 -9.37 14.96
CA PRO A 494 22.23 -8.58 16.17
C PRO A 494 22.78 -7.17 15.90
N SER A 495 23.38 -6.93 14.76
CA SER A 495 23.86 -5.61 14.35
C SER A 495 22.74 -4.65 13.94
N VAL A 496 21.59 -5.22 13.55
CA VAL A 496 20.42 -4.48 13.08
C VAL A 496 19.33 -4.39 14.17
N TRP A 497 19.22 -5.44 14.99
CA TRP A 497 18.15 -5.56 15.97
C TRP A 497 18.66 -5.28 17.38
N THR A 498 18.03 -4.35 18.09
CA THR A 498 18.27 -4.17 19.52
C THR A 498 17.81 -5.42 20.30
N ARG A 499 18.31 -5.59 21.52
CA ARG A 499 17.91 -6.71 22.38
C ARG A 499 16.38 -6.77 22.59
N ASN A 500 15.73 -5.62 22.76
CA ASN A 500 14.27 -5.58 22.96
C ASN A 500 13.53 -5.96 21.67
N GLU A 501 14.01 -5.55 20.54
CA GLU A 501 13.45 -5.92 19.23
C GLU A 501 13.68 -7.39 18.93
N GLN A 502 14.79 -7.97 19.35
CA GLN A 502 15.03 -9.41 19.26
C GLN A 502 14.04 -10.20 20.13
N LEU A 503 13.68 -9.70 21.31
CA LEU A 503 12.74 -10.35 22.21
C LEU A 503 11.27 -10.15 21.82
N LEU A 504 10.91 -8.94 21.37
CA LEU A 504 9.52 -8.56 21.11
C LEU A 504 9.12 -8.70 19.63
N GLY A 505 10.10 -8.77 18.74
CA GLY A 505 9.90 -8.86 17.30
C GLY A 505 9.50 -7.51 16.67
N ARG A 506 10.16 -7.14 15.58
CA ARG A 506 9.71 -6.04 14.72
C ARG A 506 8.66 -6.49 13.70
N GLY A 507 8.46 -7.77 13.56
CA GLY A 507 7.90 -8.37 12.38
C GLY A 507 6.39 -8.24 12.20
N PHE A 508 5.64 -8.14 13.27
CA PHE A 508 4.19 -8.12 13.19
C PHE A 508 3.68 -6.80 13.73
N GLY A 509 3.31 -5.91 12.84
CA GLY A 509 2.60 -4.69 13.14
C GLY A 509 3.45 -3.50 13.54
N GLY A 510 4.73 -3.47 13.17
CA GLY A 510 5.50 -2.21 13.22
C GLY A 510 5.34 -1.42 14.52
N ILE A 511 5.71 -2.03 15.66
CA ILE A 511 5.87 -1.26 16.90
C ILE A 511 7.30 -0.73 16.93
#